data_bf9b6fae20eef2797a848a24849ef9aa
#
_entry.id   bf9b6fae20eef2797a848a24849ef9aa
#
_cell.length_a   1.000
_cell.length_b   1.000
_cell.length_c   1.000
_cell.angle_alpha   90.00
_cell.angle_beta   90.00
_cell.angle_gamma   90.00
#
_symmetry.space_group_name_H-M   'P 1'
#
loop_
_entity.id
_entity.type
_entity.pdbx_description
1 polymer ?
#
loop_
_entity_poly.entity_id
_entity_poly.type
_entity_poly.pdbx_seq_one_letter_code
_entity_poly.pdbx_strand_id
1 'polypeptide(L)'
;MKISGFSYIRNGFDYGYPFLQSIQSALPLCDEFVVAVGDSTDGTREAIVKLGSPKMRIIDTVWDDNLREGGAIFAQQCNIARDAITGDWGLHIQADEVIHENDLTRIHEAVKKCSDDRRVEGLLFDFLNFFGNYNYI
;
A
#
# COMPACT_ATOMS: atom_id res chain seq x y z
N MET A 1 -5.41 -18.63 5.48
CA MET A 1 -5.67 -17.35 4.78
C MET A 1 -4.52 -16.39 5.12
N LYS A 2 -3.74 -16.02 4.14
CA LYS A 2 -2.61 -15.10 4.26
C LYS A 2 -2.92 -13.81 3.50
N ILE A 3 -2.79 -12.66 4.15
CA ILE A 3 -2.98 -11.34 3.54
C ILE A 3 -1.62 -10.68 3.34
N SER A 4 -1.31 -10.31 2.11
CA SER A 4 -0.12 -9.57 1.75
C SER A 4 -0.47 -8.14 1.39
N GLY A 5 0.05 -7.17 2.14
CA GLY A 5 -0.02 -5.76 1.76
C GLY A 5 0.99 -5.45 0.67
N PHE A 6 0.68 -4.50 -0.20
CA PHE A 6 1.64 -3.97 -1.16
C PHE A 6 1.37 -2.52 -1.51
N SER A 7 2.45 -1.81 -1.76
CA SER A 7 2.43 -0.39 -2.11
C SER A 7 3.65 -0.02 -2.95
N TYR A 8 3.65 1.17 -3.49
CA TYR A 8 4.81 1.76 -4.14
C TYR A 8 4.94 3.22 -3.73
N ILE A 9 6.16 3.75 -3.71
CA ILE A 9 6.45 5.13 -3.33
C ILE A 9 7.75 5.61 -3.96
N ARG A 10 7.81 6.90 -4.29
CA ARG A 10 9.02 7.63 -4.62
C ARG A 10 8.91 9.04 -4.08
N ASN A 11 9.95 9.53 -3.40
CA ASN A 11 10.03 10.88 -2.86
C ASN A 11 8.78 11.28 -2.04
N GLY A 12 8.39 10.43 -1.08
CA GLY A 12 7.17 10.61 -0.31
C GLY A 12 7.18 11.86 0.56
N PHE A 13 8.33 12.29 1.06
CA PHE A 13 8.47 13.53 1.82
C PHE A 13 8.32 14.76 0.91
N ASP A 14 8.97 14.78 -0.24
CA ASP A 14 8.89 15.89 -1.19
C ASP A 14 7.46 16.14 -1.68
N TYR A 15 6.69 15.07 -1.87
CA TYR A 15 5.28 15.14 -2.28
C TYR A 15 4.30 15.29 -1.11
N GLY A 16 4.77 15.23 0.13
CA GLY A 16 3.92 15.37 1.31
C GLY A 16 2.97 14.20 1.56
N TYR A 17 3.29 13.01 1.06
CA TYR A 17 2.47 11.82 1.28
C TYR A 17 2.61 11.26 2.71
N PRO A 18 1.52 10.86 3.36
CA PRO A 18 1.56 10.20 4.66
C PRO A 18 1.94 8.71 4.54
N PHE A 19 2.98 8.39 3.78
CA PHE A 19 3.33 7.01 3.39
C PHE A 19 3.71 6.12 4.59
N LEU A 20 4.32 6.69 5.63
CA LEU A 20 4.63 5.93 6.85
C LEU A 20 3.35 5.55 7.60
N GLN A 21 2.42 6.49 7.73
CA GLN A 21 1.11 6.26 8.34
C GLN A 21 0.28 5.27 7.50
N SER A 22 0.35 5.39 6.17
CA SER A 22 -0.28 4.47 5.23
C SER A 22 0.17 3.03 5.50
N ILE A 23 1.47 2.76 5.47
CA ILE A 23 2.05 1.45 5.74
C ILE A 23 1.67 0.95 7.14
N GLN A 24 1.86 1.79 8.17
CA GLN A 24 1.56 1.43 9.56
C GLN A 24 0.10 1.07 9.78
N SER A 25 -0.83 1.74 9.07
CA SER A 25 -2.26 1.44 9.17
C SER A 25 -2.65 0.08 8.60
N ALA A 26 -1.93 -0.38 7.58
CA ALA A 26 -2.19 -1.67 6.92
C ALA A 26 -1.48 -2.86 7.58
N LEU A 27 -0.33 -2.63 8.24
CA LEU A 27 0.48 -3.70 8.84
C LEU A 27 -0.27 -4.64 9.79
N PRO A 28 -1.24 -4.18 10.62
CA PRO A 28 -2.00 -5.09 11.49
C PRO A 28 -2.84 -6.12 10.73
N LEU A 29 -3.29 -5.79 9.51
CA LEU A 29 -4.06 -6.70 8.66
C LEU A 29 -3.19 -7.71 7.91
N CYS A 30 -1.90 -7.43 7.75
CA CYS A 30 -1.04 -8.14 6.84
C CYS A 30 -0.14 -9.16 7.55
N ASP A 31 0.09 -10.29 6.91
CA ASP A 31 1.12 -11.27 7.29
C ASP A 31 2.49 -10.90 6.70
N GLU A 32 2.49 -10.24 5.53
CA GLU A 32 3.65 -9.60 4.92
C GLU A 32 3.25 -8.27 4.29
N PHE A 33 4.21 -7.39 4.06
CA PHE A 33 4.00 -6.12 3.35
C PHE A 33 5.17 -5.83 2.40
N VAL A 34 4.88 -5.68 1.13
CA VAL A 34 5.87 -5.42 0.09
C VAL A 34 5.77 -3.96 -0.37
N VAL A 35 6.88 -3.24 -0.34
CA VAL A 35 6.96 -1.86 -0.82
C VAL A 35 7.95 -1.76 -1.97
N ALA A 36 7.50 -1.36 -3.14
CA ALA A 36 8.37 -0.94 -4.22
C ALA A 36 8.79 0.52 -3.98
N VAL A 37 10.05 0.74 -3.63
CA VAL A 37 10.59 2.06 -3.33
C VAL A 37 11.42 2.52 -4.52
N GLY A 38 10.93 3.57 -5.19
CA GLY A 38 11.64 4.22 -6.28
C GLY A 38 12.90 4.93 -5.81
N ASP A 39 13.74 5.30 -6.76
CA ASP A 39 14.97 6.05 -6.58
C ASP A 39 14.71 7.42 -5.92
N SER A 40 14.49 7.39 -4.61
CA SER A 40 14.17 8.56 -3.79
C SER A 40 15.43 9.28 -3.30
N THR A 41 15.35 10.60 -3.22
CA THR A 41 16.46 11.48 -2.79
C THR A 41 16.15 12.27 -1.52
N ASP A 42 14.97 12.04 -0.92
CA ASP A 42 14.42 12.83 0.19
C ASP A 42 14.42 12.09 1.55
N GLY A 43 15.04 10.93 1.64
CA GLY A 43 15.05 10.10 2.86
C GLY A 43 13.85 9.15 3.00
N THR A 44 13.01 9.02 1.98
CA THR A 44 11.85 8.12 1.99
C THR A 44 12.24 6.67 2.29
N ARG A 45 13.24 6.13 1.61
CA ARG A 45 13.68 4.75 1.81
C ARG A 45 14.17 4.50 3.24
N GLU A 46 14.98 5.37 3.75
CA GLU A 46 15.55 5.29 5.10
C GLU A 46 14.46 5.34 6.17
N ALA A 47 13.44 6.17 5.97
CA ALA A 47 12.30 6.27 6.86
C ALA A 47 11.48 4.97 6.89
N ILE A 48 11.27 4.34 5.72
CA ILE A 48 10.57 3.05 5.62
C ILE A 48 11.37 1.95 6.33
N VAL A 49 12.69 1.90 6.13
CA VAL A 49 13.57 0.94 6.82
C VAL A 49 13.47 1.10 8.35
N LYS A 50 13.38 2.33 8.85
CA LYS A 50 13.26 2.62 10.29
C LYS A 50 11.95 2.13 10.92
N LEU A 51 10.91 1.85 10.14
CA LEU A 51 9.70 1.22 10.68
C LEU A 51 9.99 -0.14 11.31
N GLY A 52 11.01 -0.84 10.83
CA GLY A 52 11.58 -2.03 11.46
C GLY A 52 10.63 -3.21 11.60
N SER A 53 9.53 -3.24 10.87
CA SER A 53 8.60 -4.36 10.94
C SER A 53 9.18 -5.61 10.26
N PRO A 54 9.19 -6.77 10.94
CA PRO A 54 9.68 -8.02 10.35
C PRO A 54 8.78 -8.52 9.20
N LYS A 55 7.57 -7.99 9.07
CA LYS A 55 6.64 -8.31 7.99
C LYS A 55 7.00 -7.60 6.68
N MET A 56 7.83 -6.56 6.74
CA MET A 56 8.11 -5.71 5.59
C MET A 56 9.25 -6.22 4.73
N ARG A 57 9.08 -6.08 3.42
CA ARG A 57 10.09 -6.31 2.41
C ARG A 57 10.12 -5.16 1.42
N ILE A 58 11.29 -4.56 1.23
CA ILE A 58 11.51 -3.46 0.29
C ILE A 58 12.07 -4.01 -1.02
N ILE A 59 11.53 -3.54 -2.12
CA ILE A 59 12.07 -3.74 -3.46
C ILE A 59 12.53 -2.37 -3.97
N ASP A 60 13.82 -2.21 -4.16
CA ASP A 60 14.37 -1.00 -4.74
C ASP A 60 14.12 -0.97 -6.25
N THR A 61 13.56 0.13 -6.74
CA THR A 61 13.24 0.34 -8.15
C THR A 61 13.80 1.65 -8.67
N VAL A 62 13.91 1.74 -10.00
CA VAL A 62 14.22 2.99 -10.69
C VAL A 62 13.03 3.32 -11.58
N TRP A 63 12.49 4.51 -11.45
CA TRP A 63 11.35 4.94 -12.26
C TRP A 63 11.81 5.32 -13.67
N ASP A 64 11.10 4.77 -14.67
CA ASP A 64 11.31 5.13 -16.06
C ASP A 64 10.58 6.43 -16.39
N ASP A 65 11.33 7.52 -16.49
CA ASP A 65 10.78 8.85 -16.81
C ASP A 65 10.14 8.94 -18.20
N ASN A 66 10.32 7.95 -19.06
CA ASN A 66 9.64 7.88 -20.35
C ASN A 66 8.20 7.32 -20.25
N LEU A 67 7.83 6.70 -19.15
CA LEU A 67 6.49 6.14 -18.90
C LEU A 67 5.55 7.17 -18.25
N ARG A 68 5.35 8.32 -18.89
CA ARG A 68 4.57 9.43 -18.30
C ARG A 68 3.10 9.43 -18.67
N GLU A 69 2.71 8.76 -19.74
CA GLU A 69 1.34 8.79 -20.25
C GLU A 69 0.44 7.78 -19.54
N GLY A 70 -0.81 8.19 -19.26
CA GLY A 70 -1.88 7.32 -18.78
C GLY A 70 -1.60 6.61 -17.45
N GLY A 71 -0.68 7.13 -16.62
CA GLY A 71 -0.32 6.49 -15.35
C GLY A 71 0.49 5.21 -15.49
N ALA A 72 1.12 4.96 -16.65
CA ALA A 72 1.87 3.74 -16.93
C ALA A 72 2.98 3.47 -15.91
N ILE A 73 3.67 4.50 -15.43
CA ILE A 73 4.71 4.36 -14.41
C ILE A 73 4.13 3.87 -13.07
N PHE A 74 2.96 4.36 -12.67
CA PHE A 74 2.30 3.93 -11.43
C PHE A 74 1.84 2.48 -11.52
N ALA A 75 1.27 2.09 -12.67
CA ALA A 75 0.88 0.72 -12.93
C ALA A 75 2.10 -0.22 -12.90
N GLN A 76 3.21 0.17 -13.50
CA GLN A 76 4.45 -0.60 -13.48
C GLN A 76 4.95 -0.83 -12.04
N GLN A 77 5.04 0.22 -11.24
CA GLN A 77 5.53 0.15 -9.87
C GLN A 77 4.59 -0.66 -8.97
N CYS A 78 3.28 -0.46 -9.13
CA CYS A 78 2.26 -1.24 -8.46
C CYS A 78 2.40 -2.74 -8.78
N ASN A 79 2.58 -3.08 -10.07
CA ASN A 79 2.75 -4.46 -10.51
C ASN A 79 4.00 -5.11 -9.96
N ILE A 80 5.13 -4.39 -9.87
CA ILE A 80 6.36 -4.89 -9.26
C ILE A 80 6.10 -5.34 -7.82
N ALA A 81 5.42 -4.52 -7.02
CA ALA A 81 5.10 -4.87 -5.65
C ALA A 81 4.09 -6.02 -5.58
N ARG A 82 3.02 -5.96 -6.40
CA ARG A 82 1.98 -7.00 -6.46
C ARG A 82 2.55 -8.36 -6.85
N ASP A 83 3.40 -8.42 -7.85
CA ASP A 83 3.92 -9.69 -8.35
C ASP A 83 4.92 -10.35 -7.37
N ALA A 84 5.35 -9.63 -6.35
CA ALA A 84 6.24 -10.10 -5.31
C ALA A 84 5.53 -10.61 -4.04
N ILE A 85 4.22 -10.39 -3.88
CA ILE A 85 3.48 -10.89 -2.72
C ILE A 85 3.26 -12.41 -2.81
N THR A 86 3.05 -13.03 -1.64
CA THR A 86 2.91 -14.50 -1.54
C THR A 86 1.63 -14.94 -0.86
N GLY A 87 0.77 -14.01 -0.45
CA GLY A 87 -0.49 -14.30 0.24
C GLY A 87 -1.62 -14.73 -0.69
N ASP A 88 -2.70 -15.22 -0.09
CA ASP A 88 -3.93 -15.57 -0.79
C ASP A 88 -4.71 -14.34 -1.23
N TRP A 89 -4.55 -13.25 -0.48
CA TRP A 89 -5.16 -11.95 -0.74
C TRP A 89 -4.09 -10.85 -0.79
N GLY A 90 -4.20 -9.99 -1.78
CA GLY A 90 -3.40 -8.77 -1.89
C GLY A 90 -4.16 -7.55 -1.39
N LEU A 91 -3.65 -6.85 -0.40
CA LEU A 91 -4.16 -5.56 0.05
C LEU A 91 -3.34 -4.44 -0.59
N HIS A 92 -3.90 -3.80 -1.60
CA HIS A 92 -3.29 -2.61 -2.20
C HIS A 92 -3.66 -1.38 -1.39
N ILE A 93 -2.66 -0.59 -1.01
CA ILE A 93 -2.84 0.72 -0.38
C ILE A 93 -1.88 1.72 -1.04
N GLN A 94 -2.39 2.88 -1.42
CA GLN A 94 -1.56 3.94 -1.97
C GLN A 94 -0.89 4.73 -0.84
N ALA A 95 0.20 5.41 -1.17
CA ALA A 95 1.01 6.12 -0.17
C ALA A 95 0.30 7.31 0.51
N ASP A 96 -0.81 7.75 -0.05
CA ASP A 96 -1.66 8.84 0.47
C ASP A 96 -2.97 8.33 1.12
N GLU A 97 -3.12 7.02 1.26
CA GLU A 97 -4.28 6.38 1.87
C GLU A 97 -3.94 5.83 3.26
N VAL A 98 -4.89 5.93 4.19
CA VAL A 98 -4.74 5.40 5.56
C VAL A 98 -6.00 4.62 5.94
N ILE A 99 -5.83 3.41 6.46
CA ILE A 99 -6.93 2.60 6.99
C ILE A 99 -7.23 3.04 8.42
N HIS A 100 -8.50 3.31 8.71
CA HIS A 100 -8.91 3.64 10.06
C HIS A 100 -8.87 2.39 10.95
N GLU A 101 -8.34 2.53 12.18
CA GLU A 101 -8.16 1.41 13.11
C GLU A 101 -9.46 0.68 13.47
N ASN A 102 -10.59 1.38 13.47
CA ASN A 102 -11.90 0.79 13.74
C ASN A 102 -12.39 -0.15 12.61
N ASP A 103 -11.80 -0.07 11.42
CA ASP A 103 -12.20 -0.89 10.27
C ASP A 103 -11.37 -2.18 10.14
N LEU A 104 -10.27 -2.30 10.86
CA LEU A 104 -9.36 -3.44 10.74
C LEU A 104 -10.05 -4.79 10.93
N THR A 105 -10.84 -4.94 12.00
CA THR A 105 -11.58 -6.18 12.28
C THR A 105 -12.60 -6.47 11.18
N ARG A 106 -13.33 -5.45 10.75
CA ARG A 106 -14.35 -5.58 9.71
C ARG A 106 -13.76 -6.03 8.38
N ILE A 107 -12.60 -5.46 8.00
CA ILE A 107 -11.87 -5.83 6.80
C ILE A 107 -11.42 -7.29 6.88
N HIS A 108 -10.80 -7.69 7.98
CA HIS A 108 -10.35 -9.06 8.19
C HIS A 108 -11.50 -10.08 8.11
N GLU A 109 -12.63 -9.79 8.74
CA GLU A 109 -13.82 -10.63 8.69
C GLU A 109 -14.41 -10.74 7.28
N ALA A 110 -14.44 -9.62 6.53
CA ALA A 110 -14.92 -9.62 5.15
C ALA A 110 -14.04 -10.48 4.26
N VAL A 111 -12.72 -10.36 4.35
CA VAL A 111 -11.77 -11.20 3.62
C VAL A 111 -11.98 -12.66 3.96
N LYS A 112 -12.05 -13.00 5.25
CA LYS A 112 -12.28 -14.37 5.72
C LYS A 112 -13.56 -14.96 5.16
N LYS A 113 -14.65 -14.21 5.19
CA LYS A 113 -15.97 -14.64 4.67
C LYS A 113 -15.93 -14.94 3.17
N CYS A 114 -15.15 -14.18 2.42
CA CYS A 114 -15.06 -14.28 0.95
C CYS A 114 -13.98 -15.28 0.48
N SER A 115 -13.09 -15.72 1.36
CA SER A 115 -11.93 -16.55 0.98
C SER A 115 -12.29 -17.88 0.34
N ASP A 116 -13.44 -18.46 0.68
CA ASP A 116 -13.89 -19.75 0.13
C ASP A 116 -14.81 -19.58 -1.09
N ASP A 117 -15.23 -18.37 -1.42
CA ASP A 117 -16.11 -18.09 -2.55
C ASP A 117 -15.33 -17.67 -3.79
N ARG A 118 -15.11 -18.64 -4.69
CA ARG A 118 -14.34 -18.42 -5.94
C ARG A 118 -14.96 -17.41 -6.91
N ARG A 119 -16.18 -16.93 -6.66
CA ARG A 119 -16.83 -15.89 -7.46
C ARG A 119 -16.40 -14.49 -7.04
N VAL A 120 -15.81 -14.37 -5.84
CA VAL A 120 -15.32 -13.11 -5.31
C VAL A 120 -13.86 -12.93 -5.73
N GLU A 121 -13.60 -12.00 -6.63
CA GLU A 121 -12.25 -11.68 -7.13
C GLU A 121 -11.61 -10.51 -6.40
N GLY A 122 -12.39 -9.72 -5.68
CA GLY A 122 -11.88 -8.57 -4.94
C GLY A 122 -12.91 -7.93 -4.02
N LEU A 123 -12.41 -7.15 -3.08
CA LEU A 123 -13.20 -6.32 -2.19
C LEU A 123 -12.80 -4.86 -2.42
N LEU A 124 -13.78 -3.98 -2.55
CA LEU A 124 -13.58 -2.55 -2.72
C LEU A 124 -13.88 -1.83 -1.41
N PHE A 125 -13.13 -0.76 -1.17
CA PHE A 125 -13.33 0.12 -0.03
C PHE A 125 -13.92 1.46 -0.49
N ASP A 126 -14.74 2.05 0.37
CA ASP A 126 -15.14 3.43 0.22
C ASP A 126 -14.05 4.37 0.73
N PHE A 127 -13.86 5.49 0.04
CA PHE A 127 -12.92 6.53 0.43
C PHE A 127 -13.62 7.70 1.08
N LEU A 128 -13.02 8.21 2.15
CA LEU A 128 -13.31 9.56 2.65
C LEU A 128 -12.19 10.49 2.15
N ASN A 129 -12.53 11.35 1.20
CA ASN A 129 -11.59 12.35 0.71
C ASN A 129 -11.67 13.61 1.55
N PHE A 130 -10.58 13.97 2.21
CA PHE A 130 -10.48 15.20 2.99
C PHE A 130 -10.01 16.36 2.12
N PHE A 131 -10.56 17.53 2.33
CA PHE A 131 -10.21 18.73 1.58
C PHE A 131 -9.63 19.79 2.52
N GLY A 132 -8.35 20.07 2.37
CA GLY A 132 -7.61 21.06 3.16
C GLY A 132 -7.29 20.63 4.59
N ASN A 133 -8.23 20.03 5.29
CA ASN A 133 -8.05 19.44 6.62
C ASN A 133 -9.07 18.32 6.89
N TYR A 134 -8.96 17.66 8.04
CA TYR A 134 -9.83 16.52 8.40
C TYR A 134 -11.27 16.87 8.79
N ASN A 135 -11.65 18.13 8.77
CA ASN A 135 -13.01 18.57 9.10
C ASN A 135 -13.91 18.72 7.86
N TYR A 136 -13.35 18.65 6.66
CA TYR A 136 -14.09 18.77 5.40
C TYR A 136 -13.93 17.49 4.57
N ILE A 137 -15.08 16.99 4.16
CA ILE A 137 -15.18 15.78 3.31
C ILE A 137 -15.76 16.16 1.97
#